data_ef12dd9d9ea97e5a0981162574391313
#
_entry.id   ef12dd9d9ea97e5a0981162574391313
#
_cell.length_a   1.000
_cell.length_b   1.000
_cell.length_c   1.000
_cell.angle_alpha   90.00
_cell.angle_beta   90.00
_cell.angle_gamma   90.00
#
_symmetry.space_group_name_H-M   'P 1'
#
loop_
_entity.id
_entity.type
_entity.pdbx_description
1 polymer ?
#
loop_
_entity_poly.entity_id
_entity_poly.type
_entity_poly.pdbx_seq_one_letter_code
_entity_poly.pdbx_strand_id
1 'polypeptide(L)'
;YSDHQVTLSYRGGEFTKANEVNRRIVSELEKNQQIEILLQSEVAQVRDGQEHPRIEILFKDQTLKKYDHILYAIGGTTPEAFLKKVGVTVEGKDPTTSHAYETGIPGLYLAGDLVSGGKGTIVKAFNTGKTVVWDGLCQGQLECRIPFPK
;
A
#
# COMPACT_ATOMS: atom_id res chain seq x y z
N TYR A 1 -23.84 0.15 14.47
CA TYR A 1 -22.64 -0.52 14.99
C TYR A 1 -22.98 -1.99 15.06
N SER A 2 -22.18 -2.84 14.41
CA SER A 2 -22.45 -4.26 14.25
C SER A 2 -21.90 -5.05 15.46
N ASP A 3 -22.54 -6.16 15.77
CA ASP A 3 -22.09 -7.12 16.81
C ASP A 3 -20.83 -7.90 16.38
N HIS A 4 -20.02 -7.36 15.47
CA HIS A 4 -18.81 -7.99 14.96
C HIS A 4 -17.65 -7.80 15.94
N GLN A 5 -16.99 -8.90 16.28
CA GLN A 5 -15.71 -8.88 16.96
C GLN A 5 -14.59 -8.73 15.92
N VAL A 6 -13.80 -7.68 16.04
CA VAL A 6 -12.71 -7.39 15.11
C VAL A 6 -11.37 -7.61 15.80
N THR A 7 -10.49 -8.42 15.18
CA THR A 7 -9.11 -8.59 15.61
C THR A 7 -8.18 -7.95 14.58
N LEU A 8 -7.35 -7.00 15.02
CA LEU A 8 -6.32 -6.36 14.20
C LEU A 8 -4.96 -7.01 14.51
N SER A 9 -4.46 -7.81 13.58
CA SER A 9 -3.12 -8.41 13.68
C SER A 9 -2.08 -7.52 13.02
N TYR A 10 -0.98 -7.22 13.71
CA TYR A 10 0.11 -6.41 13.21
C TYR A 10 1.47 -7.00 13.61
N ARG A 11 2.37 -7.17 12.64
CA ARG A 11 3.69 -7.80 12.85
C ARG A 11 4.67 -6.99 13.69
N GLY A 12 4.50 -5.67 13.77
CA GLY A 12 5.34 -4.78 14.59
C GLY A 12 4.85 -4.67 16.03
N GLY A 13 5.72 -4.16 16.91
CA GLY A 13 5.37 -3.88 18.31
C GLY A 13 4.54 -2.61 18.49
N GLU A 14 4.48 -1.76 17.47
CA GLU A 14 3.71 -0.52 17.46
C GLU A 14 3.40 -0.06 16.02
N PHE A 15 2.37 0.75 15.85
CA PHE A 15 1.92 1.24 14.52
C PHE A 15 2.76 2.42 14.03
N THR A 16 4.08 2.23 13.81
CA THR A 16 5.03 3.29 13.43
C THR A 16 4.69 3.97 12.10
N LYS A 17 4.04 3.25 11.18
CA LYS A 17 3.69 3.78 9.84
C LYS A 17 2.34 4.46 9.78
N ALA A 18 1.49 4.28 10.80
CA ALA A 18 0.19 4.95 10.85
C ALA A 18 0.37 6.42 11.24
N ASN A 19 -0.45 7.30 10.65
CA ASN A 19 -0.51 8.68 11.07
C ASN A 19 -1.09 8.80 12.51
N GLU A 20 -0.88 9.95 13.14
CA GLU A 20 -1.29 10.18 14.54
C GLU A 20 -2.79 10.02 14.74
N VAL A 21 -3.61 10.51 13.79
CA VAL A 21 -5.08 10.41 13.87
C VAL A 21 -5.51 8.94 13.90
N ASN A 22 -4.98 8.13 12.99
CA ASN A 22 -5.32 6.71 12.92
C ASN A 22 -4.84 5.95 14.17
N ARG A 23 -3.65 6.26 14.69
CA ARG A 23 -3.15 5.67 15.95
C ARG A 23 -4.07 5.97 17.12
N ARG A 24 -4.54 7.23 17.22
CA ARG A 24 -5.48 7.64 18.26
C ARG A 24 -6.79 6.88 18.14
N ILE A 25 -7.38 6.80 16.94
CA ILE A 25 -8.64 6.08 16.69
C ILE A 25 -8.49 4.61 17.09
N VAL A 26 -7.43 3.93 16.66
CA VAL A 26 -7.18 2.52 16.98
C VAL A 26 -7.05 2.33 18.49
N SER A 27 -6.32 3.22 19.19
CA SER A 27 -6.18 3.17 20.65
C SER A 27 -7.51 3.39 21.40
N GLU A 28 -8.37 4.28 20.89
CA GLU A 28 -9.69 4.51 21.45
C GLU A 28 -10.62 3.28 21.27
N LEU A 29 -10.59 2.68 20.07
CA LEU A 29 -11.35 1.46 19.79
C LEU A 29 -10.93 0.28 20.69
N GLU A 30 -9.62 0.12 20.93
CA GLU A 30 -9.08 -0.91 21.83
C GLU A 30 -9.50 -0.66 23.28
N LYS A 31 -9.35 0.56 23.79
CA LYS A 31 -9.77 0.95 25.13
C LYS A 31 -11.26 0.70 25.38
N ASN A 32 -12.08 0.92 24.38
CA ASN A 32 -13.51 0.69 24.41
C ASN A 32 -13.89 -0.77 24.15
N GLN A 33 -12.92 -1.67 24.04
CA GLN A 33 -13.12 -3.10 23.75
C GLN A 33 -13.91 -3.38 22.46
N GLN A 34 -13.83 -2.45 21.49
CA GLN A 34 -14.47 -2.60 20.19
C GLN A 34 -13.62 -3.39 19.19
N ILE A 35 -12.31 -3.47 19.44
CA ILE A 35 -11.36 -4.29 18.68
C ILE A 35 -10.36 -4.96 19.62
N GLU A 36 -9.86 -6.13 19.24
CA GLU A 36 -8.70 -6.78 19.82
C GLU A 36 -7.47 -6.44 18.95
N ILE A 37 -6.34 -6.03 19.58
CA ILE A 37 -5.10 -5.77 18.88
C ILE A 37 -4.07 -6.85 19.25
N LEU A 38 -3.54 -7.50 18.22
CA LEU A 38 -2.45 -8.45 18.33
C LEU A 38 -1.19 -7.82 17.73
N LEU A 39 -0.31 -7.29 18.57
CA LEU A 39 1.01 -6.79 18.16
C LEU A 39 2.02 -7.94 18.10
N GLN A 40 3.13 -7.72 17.37
CA GLN A 40 4.17 -8.74 17.13
C GLN A 40 3.60 -10.05 16.59
N SER A 41 2.49 -9.96 15.90
CA SER A 41 1.67 -11.08 15.45
C SER A 41 1.87 -11.27 13.94
N GLU A 42 2.40 -12.43 13.58
CA GLU A 42 2.59 -12.83 12.20
C GLU A 42 1.80 -14.09 11.88
N VAL A 43 1.03 -14.03 10.81
CA VAL A 43 0.30 -15.19 10.29
C VAL A 43 1.29 -16.16 9.64
N ALA A 44 1.33 -17.40 10.11
CA ALA A 44 2.11 -18.48 9.53
C ALA A 44 1.32 -19.24 8.47
N GLN A 45 0.04 -19.49 8.72
CA GLN A 45 -0.81 -20.23 7.81
C GLN A 45 -2.28 -19.85 7.98
N VAL A 46 -3.03 -19.87 6.88
CA VAL A 46 -4.49 -19.77 6.85
C VAL A 46 -5.02 -21.10 6.30
N ARG A 47 -6.02 -21.67 6.97
CA ARG A 47 -6.64 -22.94 6.60
C ARG A 47 -8.15 -22.78 6.50
N ASP A 48 -8.78 -23.61 5.68
CA ASP A 48 -10.23 -23.80 5.71
C ASP A 48 -10.55 -24.84 6.81
N GLY A 49 -11.25 -24.39 7.84
CA GLY A 49 -11.76 -25.25 8.90
C GLY A 49 -13.02 -26.01 8.43
N GLN A 50 -13.30 -27.13 9.05
CA GLN A 50 -14.47 -27.94 8.69
C GLN A 50 -15.78 -27.42 9.26
N GLU A 51 -15.69 -26.64 10.38
CA GLU A 51 -16.84 -26.11 11.11
C GLU A 51 -16.77 -24.58 11.19
N HIS A 52 -17.92 -23.95 11.37
CA HIS A 52 -18.00 -22.51 11.55
C HIS A 52 -17.47 -22.06 12.94
N PRO A 53 -16.62 -21.00 13.04
CA PRO A 53 -16.04 -20.18 11.96
C PRO A 53 -15.01 -20.96 11.12
N ARG A 54 -15.09 -20.83 9.78
CA ARG A 54 -14.33 -21.69 8.85
C ARG A 54 -12.89 -21.25 8.61
N ILE A 55 -12.52 -20.02 8.91
CA ILE A 55 -11.16 -19.55 8.67
C ILE A 55 -10.32 -19.80 9.93
N GLU A 56 -9.39 -20.74 9.83
CA GLU A 56 -8.41 -21.00 10.88
C GLU A 56 -7.10 -20.28 10.57
N ILE A 57 -6.64 -19.44 11.50
CA ILE A 57 -5.39 -18.70 11.37
C ILE A 57 -4.40 -19.24 12.39
N LEU A 58 -3.33 -19.85 11.91
CA LEU A 58 -2.18 -20.23 12.71
C LEU A 58 -1.16 -19.10 12.67
N PHE A 59 -0.82 -18.56 13.82
CA PHE A 59 0.24 -17.57 13.97
C PHE A 59 1.61 -18.23 14.19
N LYS A 60 2.70 -17.49 13.99
CA LYS A 60 4.08 -18.02 14.14
C LYS A 60 4.39 -18.46 15.58
N ASP A 61 3.76 -17.88 16.56
CA ASP A 61 3.85 -18.28 17.98
C ASP A 61 3.05 -19.55 18.31
N GLN A 62 2.52 -20.24 17.30
CA GLN A 62 1.68 -21.44 17.38
C GLN A 62 0.26 -21.19 17.93
N THR A 63 -0.14 -19.96 18.14
CA THR A 63 -1.53 -19.62 18.50
C THR A 63 -2.45 -19.90 17.31
N LEU A 64 -3.57 -20.58 17.54
CA LEU A 64 -4.63 -20.84 16.57
C LEU A 64 -5.87 -20.03 16.94
N LYS A 65 -6.36 -19.22 16.00
CA LYS A 65 -7.63 -18.49 16.14
C LYS A 65 -8.54 -18.79 14.96
N LYS A 66 -9.86 -18.72 15.18
CA LYS A 66 -10.89 -18.96 14.18
C LYS A 66 -11.67 -17.68 13.90
N TYR A 67 -11.98 -17.44 12.63
CA TYR A 67 -12.69 -16.24 12.17
C TYR A 67 -13.68 -16.57 11.05
N ASP A 68 -14.73 -15.75 10.92
CA ASP A 68 -15.67 -15.81 9.82
C ASP A 68 -15.12 -15.16 8.56
N HIS A 69 -14.34 -14.09 8.73
CA HIS A 69 -13.77 -13.30 7.64
C HIS A 69 -12.33 -12.90 7.94
N ILE A 70 -11.53 -12.75 6.88
CA ILE A 70 -10.19 -12.20 6.94
C ILE A 70 -10.02 -11.11 5.89
N LEU A 71 -9.45 -9.97 6.30
CA LEU A 71 -9.08 -8.87 5.42
C LEU A 71 -7.56 -8.72 5.41
N TYR A 72 -6.98 -8.79 4.23
CA TYR A 72 -5.54 -8.58 4.04
C TYR A 72 -5.25 -7.13 3.69
N ALA A 73 -4.62 -6.40 4.61
CA ALA A 73 -4.15 -5.03 4.42
C ALA A 73 -2.61 -4.96 4.50
N ILE A 74 -1.94 -5.79 3.73
CA ILE A 74 -0.48 -6.00 3.80
C ILE A 74 0.34 -4.95 3.03
N GLY A 75 -0.31 -4.03 2.34
CA GLY A 75 0.34 -3.02 1.51
C GLY A 75 0.89 -3.59 0.21
N GLY A 76 1.49 -2.71 -0.59
CA GLY A 76 2.18 -3.05 -1.83
C GLY A 76 3.68 -2.85 -1.73
N THR A 77 4.41 -3.40 -2.68
CA THR A 77 5.82 -3.12 -2.93
C THR A 77 5.97 -2.56 -4.34
N THR A 78 7.00 -1.75 -4.57
CA THR A 78 7.37 -1.33 -5.93
C THR A 78 7.58 -2.57 -6.79
N PRO A 79 6.97 -2.65 -7.99
CA PRO A 79 7.11 -3.81 -8.89
C PRO A 79 8.48 -3.79 -9.60
N GLU A 80 9.56 -3.87 -8.82
CA GLU A 80 10.95 -3.72 -9.26
C GLU A 80 11.30 -4.66 -10.42
N ALA A 81 10.92 -5.93 -10.31
CA ALA A 81 11.17 -6.93 -11.34
C ALA A 81 10.49 -6.58 -12.68
N PHE A 82 9.27 -6.04 -12.62
CA PHE A 82 8.56 -5.58 -13.81
C PHE A 82 9.24 -4.35 -14.42
N LEU A 83 9.59 -3.34 -13.59
CA LEU A 83 10.27 -2.13 -14.07
C LEU A 83 11.59 -2.45 -14.74
N LYS A 84 12.40 -3.31 -14.14
CA LYS A 84 13.67 -3.79 -14.75
C LYS A 84 13.44 -4.55 -16.07
N LYS A 85 12.40 -5.38 -16.12
CA LYS A 85 12.07 -6.14 -17.34
C LYS A 85 11.69 -5.24 -18.52
N VAL A 86 11.03 -4.10 -18.26
CA VAL A 86 10.70 -3.12 -19.30
C VAL A 86 11.82 -2.10 -19.57
N GLY A 87 12.98 -2.27 -18.93
CA GLY A 87 14.18 -1.47 -19.20
C GLY A 87 14.32 -0.20 -18.34
N VAL A 88 13.47 -0.03 -17.32
CA VAL A 88 13.58 1.10 -16.37
C VAL A 88 14.72 0.81 -15.39
N THR A 89 15.64 1.76 -15.25
CA THR A 89 16.69 1.70 -14.23
C THR A 89 16.10 1.88 -12.85
N VAL A 90 16.44 0.98 -11.92
CA VAL A 90 15.99 1.01 -10.52
C VAL A 90 17.19 1.01 -9.61
N GLU A 91 17.34 2.02 -8.76
CA GLU A 91 18.37 2.14 -7.74
C GLU A 91 17.77 1.85 -6.35
N GLY A 92 18.22 0.77 -5.73
CA GLY A 92 17.62 0.27 -4.50
C GLY A 92 16.18 -0.21 -4.76
N LYS A 93 15.18 0.56 -4.30
CA LYS A 93 13.73 0.29 -4.50
C LYS A 93 13.03 1.32 -5.37
N ASP A 94 13.75 2.36 -5.77
CA ASP A 94 13.18 3.50 -6.46
C ASP A 94 13.61 3.53 -7.93
N PRO A 95 12.71 3.80 -8.87
CA PRO A 95 13.08 4.00 -10.27
C PRO A 95 13.81 5.33 -10.44
N THR A 96 14.85 5.31 -11.27
CA THR A 96 15.56 6.54 -11.64
C THR A 96 14.75 7.30 -12.69
N THR A 97 14.41 8.55 -12.37
CA THR A 97 13.61 9.43 -13.23
C THR A 97 14.16 10.85 -13.24
N SER A 98 13.81 11.61 -14.30
CA SER A 98 14.02 13.05 -14.32
C SER A 98 13.12 13.77 -13.32
N HIS A 99 13.26 15.09 -13.23
CA HIS A 99 12.39 15.93 -12.42
C HIS A 99 10.91 15.86 -12.86
N ALA A 100 10.64 15.65 -14.15
CA ALA A 100 9.29 15.45 -14.72
C ALA A 100 8.81 13.98 -14.66
N TYR A 101 9.54 13.13 -13.94
CA TYR A 101 9.29 11.69 -13.81
C TYR A 101 9.41 10.88 -15.12
N GLU A 102 10.12 11.39 -16.12
CA GLU A 102 10.51 10.62 -17.28
C GLU A 102 11.64 9.66 -16.91
N THR A 103 11.54 8.41 -17.35
CA THR A 103 12.56 7.38 -17.16
C THR A 103 13.74 7.57 -18.11
N GLY A 104 14.75 6.69 -18.04
CA GLY A 104 15.80 6.63 -19.07
C GLY A 104 15.32 6.21 -20.46
N ILE A 105 14.04 5.83 -20.62
CA ILE A 105 13.40 5.49 -21.88
C ILE A 105 12.59 6.70 -22.34
N PRO A 106 12.95 7.35 -23.47
CA PRO A 106 12.26 8.52 -23.97
C PRO A 106 10.75 8.29 -24.12
N GLY A 107 9.93 9.20 -23.60
CA GLY A 107 8.47 9.13 -23.66
C GLY A 107 7.82 8.21 -22.64
N LEU A 108 8.61 7.49 -21.81
CA LEU A 108 8.08 6.67 -20.72
C LEU A 108 8.17 7.40 -19.38
N TYR A 109 7.01 7.73 -18.83
CA TYR A 109 6.86 8.44 -17.56
C TYR A 109 6.31 7.51 -16.49
N LEU A 110 6.69 7.76 -15.24
CA LEU A 110 6.16 7.09 -14.06
C LEU A 110 5.45 8.11 -13.18
N ALA A 111 4.37 7.68 -12.50
CA ALA A 111 3.65 8.52 -11.55
C ALA A 111 3.10 7.69 -10.38
N GLY A 112 2.59 8.35 -9.36
CA GLY A 112 1.96 7.71 -8.22
C GLY A 112 2.94 7.01 -7.29
N ASP A 113 2.54 5.84 -6.83
CA ASP A 113 3.32 5.07 -5.86
C ASP A 113 4.67 4.61 -6.39
N LEU A 114 4.80 4.46 -7.71
CA LEU A 114 6.05 4.04 -8.35
C LEU A 114 7.22 5.02 -8.11
N VAL A 115 6.93 6.30 -7.95
CA VAL A 115 7.93 7.37 -7.73
C VAL A 115 7.86 7.97 -6.33
N SER A 116 7.27 7.23 -5.40
CA SER A 116 6.97 7.72 -4.04
C SER A 116 7.87 7.15 -2.95
N GLY A 117 8.85 6.32 -3.29
CA GLY A 117 9.74 5.69 -2.31
C GLY A 117 8.99 4.84 -1.27
N GLY A 118 7.90 4.18 -1.68
CA GLY A 118 7.04 3.39 -0.78
C GLY A 118 6.21 4.22 0.20
N LYS A 119 6.13 5.54 0.02
CA LYS A 119 5.33 6.48 0.83
C LYS A 119 4.22 7.13 0.01
N GLY A 120 3.60 6.35 -0.88
CA GLY A 120 2.52 6.80 -1.74
C GLY A 120 1.28 7.24 -0.96
N THR A 121 0.64 8.27 -1.47
CA THR A 121 -0.68 8.73 -1.04
C THR A 121 -1.47 9.15 -2.27
N ILE A 122 -2.80 9.18 -2.16
CA ILE A 122 -3.66 9.66 -3.26
C ILE A 122 -3.25 11.08 -3.69
N VAL A 123 -2.98 11.97 -2.76
CA VAL A 123 -2.52 13.34 -3.04
C VAL A 123 -1.20 13.34 -3.82
N LYS A 124 -0.25 12.50 -3.41
CA LYS A 124 1.05 12.40 -4.08
C LYS A 124 0.89 11.81 -5.49
N ALA A 125 -0.02 10.84 -5.68
CA ALA A 125 -0.31 10.29 -6.99
C ALA A 125 -0.87 11.35 -7.95
N PHE A 126 -1.81 12.18 -7.51
CA PHE A 126 -2.32 13.30 -8.31
C PHE A 126 -1.23 14.34 -8.61
N ASN A 127 -0.41 14.72 -7.63
CA ASN A 127 0.64 15.71 -7.82
C ASN A 127 1.71 15.22 -8.79
N THR A 128 2.15 13.97 -8.70
CA THR A 128 3.12 13.39 -9.65
C THR A 128 2.52 13.28 -11.04
N GLY A 129 1.24 12.87 -11.18
CA GLY A 129 0.53 12.86 -12.45
C GLY A 129 0.42 14.25 -13.07
N LYS A 130 0.11 15.28 -12.26
CA LYS A 130 0.12 16.68 -12.72
C LYS A 130 1.50 17.07 -13.25
N THR A 131 2.58 16.76 -12.54
CA THR A 131 3.96 17.08 -12.95
C THR A 131 4.32 16.38 -14.26
N VAL A 132 3.97 15.11 -14.43
CA VAL A 132 4.17 14.38 -15.70
C VAL A 132 3.48 15.10 -16.86
N VAL A 133 2.21 15.48 -16.69
CA VAL A 133 1.47 16.14 -17.76
C VAL A 133 2.00 17.55 -18.01
N TRP A 134 2.12 18.36 -16.96
CA TRP A 134 2.47 19.77 -17.11
C TRP A 134 3.92 19.97 -17.52
N ASP A 135 4.86 19.39 -16.80
CA ASP A 135 6.29 19.62 -17.02
C ASP A 135 6.87 18.65 -18.07
N GLY A 136 6.42 17.39 -18.08
CA GLY A 136 6.91 16.36 -18.99
C GLY A 136 6.31 16.47 -20.38
N LEU A 137 4.99 16.37 -20.50
CA LEU A 137 4.32 16.28 -21.80
C LEU A 137 4.02 17.65 -22.40
N CYS A 138 3.57 18.61 -21.60
CA CYS A 138 3.19 19.94 -22.06
C CYS A 138 4.31 20.97 -21.97
N GLN A 139 5.42 20.65 -21.34
CA GLN A 139 6.58 21.54 -21.16
C GLN A 139 6.21 22.94 -20.63
N GLY A 140 5.23 22.98 -19.68
CA GLY A 140 4.72 24.21 -19.09
C GLY A 140 3.78 25.05 -19.98
N GLN A 141 3.36 24.53 -21.13
CA GLN A 141 2.46 25.26 -22.04
C GLN A 141 0.99 25.05 -21.69
N LEU A 142 0.22 26.15 -21.54
CA LEU A 142 -1.21 26.11 -21.20
C LEU A 142 -2.08 25.47 -22.29
N GLU A 143 -1.70 25.56 -23.55
CA GLU A 143 -2.44 25.01 -24.71
C GLU A 143 -1.87 23.65 -25.18
N CYS A 144 -1.47 22.83 -24.23
CA CYS A 144 -1.00 21.50 -24.56
C CYS A 144 -2.15 20.59 -25.01
N ARG A 145 -2.12 20.20 -26.26
CA ARG A 145 -3.02 19.16 -26.80
C ARG A 145 -2.29 17.82 -26.80
N ILE A 146 -2.53 17.03 -25.75
CA ILE A 146 -2.07 15.64 -25.73
C ILE A 146 -2.93 14.87 -26.75
N PRO A 147 -2.36 14.32 -27.83
CA PRO A 147 -3.12 13.55 -28.77
C PRO A 147 -3.61 12.28 -28.10
N PHE A 148 -4.93 12.17 -27.88
CA PHE A 148 -5.50 10.89 -27.47
C PHE A 148 -5.37 9.93 -28.66
N PRO A 149 -4.84 8.71 -28.46
CA PRO A 149 -4.90 7.69 -29.50
C PRO A 149 -6.38 7.42 -29.81
N LYS A 150 -6.70 7.41 -31.12
CA LYS A 150 -8.03 7.04 -31.63
C LYS A 150 -8.29 5.57 -31.41
#